data_5a4260343d38b3f6a984e847722d71ec
#
_entry.id   5a4260343d38b3f6a984e847722d71ec
#
_cell.length_a   1.000
_cell.length_b   1.000
_cell.length_c   1.000
_cell.angle_alpha   90.00
_cell.angle_beta   90.00
_cell.angle_gamma   90.00
#
_symmetry.space_group_name_H-M   'P 1'
#
loop_
_entity.id
_entity.type
_entity.pdbx_description
1 polymer ?
#
loop_
_entity_poly.entity_id
_entity_poly.type
_entity_poly.pdbx_seq_one_letter_code
_entity_poly.pdbx_strand_id
1 'polypeptide(L)'
;MVIRRPGLALASAALLLLVSTASNVAAQGVPLTKDEEREAKAVTTALGNAFQGKPVVNELGLSWIRHDGLQAQADKNIVAFGLTLDPSKVPSGKVFMIWRVLPVGADPKDKKLVPEFESFSKVTLEAGTPFIARLLLAPAGKFDVFVGAHELVEGKASKAPISVLKQTIDVPALTGGELMVSGLYVFRARKYDAPLADIMEHPYGTPEEESLPLANPTLSKTEPLRINGMVFNATGRVGVEYVAYKEGVAEPFKKWAAAEIDPARQGIPDRVPLTDFEPGTYRIEIKLTDKGSSKTLTESIKFVVGS
;
A
#
# COMPACT_ATOMS: atom_id res chain seq x y z
N MET A 1 44.03 10.29 8.11
CA MET A 1 43.57 9.38 7.05
C MET A 1 42.07 9.16 7.25
N VAL A 2 41.23 9.95 6.57
CA VAL A 2 39.79 9.95 6.75
C VAL A 2 39.19 9.05 5.66
N ILE A 3 38.66 7.89 6.06
CA ILE A 3 37.96 6.98 5.15
C ILE A 3 36.55 7.52 4.96
N ARG A 4 36.30 8.16 3.83
CA ARG A 4 34.93 8.49 3.35
C ARG A 4 34.26 7.21 2.88
N ARG A 5 33.17 6.81 3.55
CA ARG A 5 32.25 5.81 3.04
C ARG A 5 31.37 6.45 1.98
N PRO A 6 31.27 5.93 0.76
CA PRO A 6 30.31 6.40 -0.22
C PRO A 6 28.92 5.88 0.14
N GLY A 7 27.98 6.81 0.16
CA GLY A 7 26.67 6.62 0.75
C GLY A 7 25.65 5.95 -0.12
N LEU A 8 24.62 5.58 0.53
CA LEU A 8 23.29 5.11 0.12
C LEU A 8 22.44 6.21 -0.58
N ALA A 9 22.92 6.83 -1.64
CA ALA A 9 22.20 7.95 -2.26
C ALA A 9 21.52 7.62 -3.61
N LEU A 10 21.53 6.36 -4.07
CA LEU A 10 21.12 6.01 -5.45
C LEU A 10 19.75 5.30 -5.56
N ALA A 11 19.16 4.82 -4.48
CA ALA A 11 17.94 4.01 -4.57
C ALA A 11 16.67 4.81 -4.88
N SER A 12 16.58 6.07 -4.44
CA SER A 12 15.36 6.88 -4.65
C SER A 12 15.22 7.47 -6.05
N ALA A 13 16.31 7.60 -6.80
CA ALA A 13 16.29 8.18 -8.16
C ALA A 13 15.80 7.20 -9.24
N ALA A 14 15.93 5.89 -9.00
CA ALA A 14 15.51 4.87 -9.97
C ALA A 14 13.97 4.73 -10.06
N LEU A 15 13.26 4.98 -8.98
CA LEU A 15 11.78 4.94 -8.98
C LEU A 15 11.18 6.10 -9.79
N LEU A 16 11.81 7.27 -9.78
CA LEU A 16 11.36 8.46 -10.53
C LEU A 16 11.48 8.32 -12.05
N LEU A 17 12.42 7.54 -12.55
CA LEU A 17 12.65 7.36 -13.99
C LEU A 17 11.75 6.32 -14.64
N LEU A 18 11.28 5.33 -13.88
CA LEU A 18 10.37 4.28 -14.39
C LEU A 18 8.91 4.76 -14.51
N VAL A 19 8.50 5.72 -13.69
CA VAL A 19 7.12 6.25 -13.71
C VAL A 19 6.86 7.17 -14.92
N SER A 20 7.89 7.80 -15.49
CA SER A 20 7.70 8.65 -16.67
C SER A 20 7.31 7.90 -17.95
N THR A 21 7.55 6.58 -18.02
CA THR A 21 7.11 5.73 -19.13
C THR A 21 5.77 5.02 -18.88
N ALA A 22 5.30 4.99 -17.64
CA ALA A 22 4.02 4.37 -17.26
C ALA A 22 2.78 5.18 -17.69
N SER A 23 2.95 6.40 -18.21
CA SER A 23 1.86 7.31 -18.58
C SER A 23 0.91 6.77 -19.65
N ASN A 24 1.24 5.69 -20.33
CA ASN A 24 0.42 5.09 -21.37
C ASN A 24 -0.09 3.67 -21.08
N VAL A 25 0.21 3.09 -19.93
CA VAL A 25 -0.16 1.68 -19.63
C VAL A 25 -1.50 1.57 -18.88
N ALA A 26 -1.99 2.65 -18.28
CA ALA A 26 -3.10 2.60 -17.33
C ALA A 26 -4.51 2.56 -17.95
N ALA A 27 -4.69 2.71 -19.26
CA ALA A 27 -6.03 2.82 -19.86
C ALA A 27 -6.31 1.89 -21.04
N GLN A 28 -5.34 1.13 -21.51
CA GLN A 28 -5.58 0.15 -22.59
C GLN A 28 -5.35 -1.25 -22.02
N GLY A 29 -6.44 -1.88 -21.61
CA GLY A 29 -6.42 -3.27 -21.21
C GLY A 29 -5.76 -4.11 -22.30
N VAL A 30 -4.66 -4.79 -21.98
CA VAL A 30 -4.13 -5.83 -22.85
C VAL A 30 -5.29 -6.79 -23.14
N PRO A 31 -5.58 -7.10 -24.41
CA PRO A 31 -6.68 -8.02 -24.73
C PRO A 31 -6.48 -9.33 -23.97
N LEU A 32 -7.53 -9.75 -23.26
CA LEU A 32 -7.53 -11.03 -22.57
C LEU A 32 -7.39 -12.17 -23.60
N THR A 33 -6.62 -13.17 -23.26
CA THR A 33 -6.65 -14.44 -23.97
C THR A 33 -8.00 -15.12 -23.75
N LYS A 34 -8.39 -16.08 -24.59
CA LYS A 34 -9.65 -16.83 -24.43
C LYS A 34 -9.77 -17.52 -23.06
N ASP A 35 -8.64 -17.96 -22.50
CA ASP A 35 -8.62 -18.56 -21.17
C ASP A 35 -8.83 -17.51 -20.10
N GLU A 36 -8.22 -16.34 -20.22
CA GLU A 36 -8.42 -15.21 -19.32
C GLU A 36 -9.84 -14.64 -19.39
N GLU A 37 -10.45 -14.59 -20.59
CA GLU A 37 -11.86 -14.22 -20.74
C GLU A 37 -12.79 -15.17 -19.97
N ARG A 38 -12.48 -16.47 -20.01
CA ARG A 38 -13.24 -17.47 -19.25
C ARG A 38 -13.10 -17.30 -17.76
N GLU A 39 -11.86 -17.08 -17.27
CA GLU A 39 -11.57 -16.79 -15.86
C GLU A 39 -12.23 -15.48 -15.41
N ALA A 40 -12.09 -14.43 -16.22
CA ALA A 40 -12.67 -13.11 -15.95
C ALA A 40 -14.20 -13.16 -15.85
N LYS A 41 -14.90 -14.01 -16.63
CA LYS A 41 -16.37 -14.02 -16.72
C LYS A 41 -17.05 -14.24 -15.36
N ALA A 42 -16.56 -15.20 -14.59
CA ALA A 42 -17.14 -15.53 -13.28
C ALA A 42 -16.95 -14.34 -12.30
N VAL A 43 -15.73 -13.82 -12.23
CA VAL A 43 -15.38 -12.67 -11.37
C VAL A 43 -16.13 -11.40 -11.80
N THR A 44 -16.18 -11.11 -13.11
CA THR A 44 -16.89 -9.93 -13.64
C THR A 44 -18.38 -9.97 -13.32
N THR A 45 -18.99 -11.16 -13.36
CA THR A 45 -20.40 -11.33 -12.97
C THR A 45 -20.60 -11.03 -11.48
N ALA A 46 -19.72 -11.52 -10.62
CA ALA A 46 -19.77 -11.27 -9.18
C ALA A 46 -19.53 -9.78 -8.83
N LEU A 47 -18.56 -9.14 -9.51
CA LEU A 47 -18.31 -7.68 -9.39
C LEU A 47 -19.52 -6.86 -9.84
N GLY A 48 -20.17 -7.24 -10.95
CA GLY A 48 -21.38 -6.58 -11.44
C GLY A 48 -22.55 -6.68 -10.44
N ASN A 49 -22.69 -7.83 -9.76
CA ASN A 49 -23.65 -7.99 -8.68
C ASN A 49 -23.33 -7.08 -7.47
N ALA A 50 -22.08 -7.04 -7.05
CA ALA A 50 -21.60 -6.17 -5.97
C ALA A 50 -21.85 -4.68 -6.29
N PHE A 51 -21.58 -4.27 -7.53
CA PHE A 51 -21.83 -2.90 -7.98
C PHE A 51 -23.32 -2.55 -7.96
N GLN A 52 -24.21 -3.51 -8.21
CA GLN A 52 -25.66 -3.36 -8.09
C GLN A 52 -26.16 -3.38 -6.63
N GLY A 53 -25.26 -3.44 -5.64
CA GLY A 53 -25.61 -3.51 -4.21
C GLY A 53 -26.12 -4.87 -3.74
N LYS A 54 -25.95 -5.93 -4.54
CA LYS A 54 -26.29 -7.29 -4.12
C LYS A 54 -25.23 -7.81 -3.13
N PRO A 55 -25.59 -8.78 -2.27
CA PRO A 55 -24.63 -9.39 -1.35
C PRO A 55 -23.39 -9.90 -2.06
N VAL A 56 -22.23 -9.65 -1.48
CA VAL A 56 -20.94 -10.11 -1.98
C VAL A 56 -20.60 -11.49 -1.41
N VAL A 57 -19.96 -12.31 -2.21
CA VAL A 57 -19.36 -13.58 -1.78
C VAL A 57 -17.91 -13.33 -1.36
N ASN A 58 -17.45 -14.04 -0.34
CA ASN A 58 -16.06 -13.95 0.12
C ASN A 58 -15.54 -15.33 0.55
N GLU A 59 -15.44 -16.23 -0.41
CA GLU A 59 -15.03 -17.62 -0.17
C GLU A 59 -13.53 -17.75 0.10
N LEU A 60 -12.72 -16.85 -0.48
CA LEU A 60 -11.25 -16.85 -0.32
C LEU A 60 -10.77 -16.06 0.90
N GLY A 61 -11.66 -15.43 1.69
CA GLY A 61 -11.28 -14.61 2.83
C GLY A 61 -10.54 -13.33 2.45
N LEU A 62 -10.89 -12.73 1.30
CA LEU A 62 -10.30 -11.49 0.83
C LEU A 62 -10.60 -10.35 1.80
N SER A 63 -9.57 -9.63 2.23
CA SER A 63 -9.68 -8.55 3.20
C SER A 63 -8.83 -7.35 2.80
N TRP A 64 -9.36 -6.15 3.05
CA TRP A 64 -8.65 -4.90 2.86
C TRP A 64 -7.68 -4.66 4.02
N ILE A 65 -6.44 -4.29 3.70
CA ILE A 65 -5.45 -3.89 4.71
C ILE A 65 -5.35 -2.39 4.73
N ARG A 66 -5.04 -1.77 3.57
CA ARG A 66 -4.80 -0.33 3.49
C ARG A 66 -4.83 0.19 2.05
N HIS A 67 -4.80 1.51 1.96
CA HIS A 67 -4.45 2.25 0.74
C HIS A 67 -3.62 3.46 1.10
N ASP A 68 -2.71 3.86 0.21
CA ASP A 68 -1.76 4.93 0.45
C ASP A 68 -1.54 5.75 -0.81
N GLY A 69 -1.61 7.07 -0.68
CA GLY A 69 -1.12 7.98 -1.71
C GLY A 69 0.41 8.00 -1.65
N LEU A 70 1.08 7.61 -2.74
CA LEU A 70 2.53 7.49 -2.78
C LEU A 70 3.21 8.67 -3.48
N GLN A 71 2.57 9.23 -4.48
CA GLN A 71 3.15 10.30 -5.28
C GLN A 71 2.08 11.08 -6.03
N ALA A 72 2.26 12.38 -6.15
CA ALA A 72 1.48 13.19 -7.08
C ALA A 72 2.06 13.09 -8.49
N GLN A 73 1.20 12.97 -9.50
CA GLN A 73 1.58 12.96 -10.90
C GLN A 73 0.58 13.79 -11.71
N ALA A 74 0.98 15.02 -12.08
CA ALA A 74 0.11 15.98 -12.77
C ALA A 74 -1.25 16.16 -12.07
N ASP A 75 -2.34 15.70 -12.69
CA ASP A 75 -3.71 15.76 -12.19
C ASP A 75 -4.17 14.51 -11.42
N LYS A 76 -3.30 13.52 -11.28
CA LYS A 76 -3.58 12.25 -10.61
C LYS A 76 -2.55 11.95 -9.53
N ASN A 77 -2.92 11.02 -8.66
CA ASN A 77 -2.03 10.49 -7.65
C ASN A 77 -1.75 9.01 -7.94
N ILE A 78 -0.53 8.58 -7.67
CA ILE A 78 -0.20 7.16 -7.58
C ILE A 78 -0.69 6.69 -6.21
N VAL A 79 -1.60 5.73 -6.22
CA VAL A 79 -2.18 5.14 -5.00
C VAL A 79 -1.86 3.65 -4.98
N ALA A 80 -1.36 3.18 -3.85
CA ALA A 80 -1.16 1.76 -3.60
C ALA A 80 -2.32 1.17 -2.80
N PHE A 81 -2.72 -0.05 -3.13
CA PHE A 81 -3.64 -0.87 -2.35
C PHE A 81 -2.92 -2.07 -1.76
N GLY A 82 -3.29 -2.43 -0.55
CA GLY A 82 -2.86 -3.66 0.10
C GLY A 82 -4.05 -4.50 0.54
N LEU A 83 -4.05 -5.76 0.18
CA LEU A 83 -5.05 -6.77 0.49
C LEU A 83 -4.40 -8.00 1.09
N THR A 84 -5.20 -8.85 1.71
CA THR A 84 -4.81 -10.21 2.09
C THR A 84 -5.90 -11.20 1.73
N LEU A 85 -5.50 -12.46 1.58
CA LEU A 85 -6.37 -13.62 1.41
C LEU A 85 -6.13 -14.63 2.54
N ASP A 86 -7.02 -15.56 2.72
CA ASP A 86 -6.78 -16.75 3.54
C ASP A 86 -6.07 -17.83 2.72
N PRO A 87 -4.78 -18.12 2.95
CA PRO A 87 -4.03 -19.07 2.14
C PRO A 87 -4.61 -20.48 2.19
N SER A 88 -5.29 -20.85 3.29
CA SER A 88 -5.92 -22.16 3.43
C SER A 88 -7.08 -22.38 2.45
N LYS A 89 -7.63 -21.30 1.91
CA LYS A 89 -8.72 -21.31 0.93
C LYS A 89 -8.25 -21.21 -0.53
N VAL A 90 -6.93 -21.16 -0.74
CA VAL A 90 -6.30 -21.08 -2.06
C VAL A 90 -5.22 -22.15 -2.18
N PRO A 91 -5.59 -23.43 -2.18
CA PRO A 91 -4.63 -24.54 -2.20
C PRO A 91 -3.71 -24.55 -3.43
N SER A 92 -4.11 -23.99 -4.57
CA SER A 92 -3.24 -23.82 -5.74
C SER A 92 -2.15 -22.77 -5.55
N GLY A 93 -2.28 -21.91 -4.53
CA GLY A 93 -1.40 -20.76 -4.32
C GLY A 93 -1.49 -19.71 -5.43
N LYS A 94 -2.48 -19.78 -6.32
CA LYS A 94 -2.61 -18.86 -7.46
C LYS A 94 -4.03 -18.30 -7.55
N VAL A 95 -4.14 -16.99 -7.78
CA VAL A 95 -5.43 -16.31 -7.94
C VAL A 95 -5.45 -15.46 -9.21
N PHE A 96 -6.62 -15.39 -9.85
CA PHE A 96 -6.94 -14.39 -10.85
C PHE A 96 -7.69 -13.26 -10.18
N MET A 97 -7.31 -12.02 -10.43
CA MET A 97 -7.89 -10.84 -9.79
C MET A 97 -8.33 -9.82 -10.84
N ILE A 98 -9.44 -9.16 -10.55
CA ILE A 98 -9.91 -7.97 -11.28
C ILE A 98 -10.04 -6.82 -10.28
N TRP A 99 -9.50 -5.68 -10.63
CA TRP A 99 -9.57 -4.43 -9.90
C TRP A 99 -10.38 -3.44 -10.70
N ARG A 100 -11.36 -2.79 -10.07
CA ARG A 100 -12.17 -1.75 -10.69
C ARG A 100 -12.39 -0.62 -9.71
N VAL A 101 -12.12 0.61 -10.16
CA VAL A 101 -12.27 1.82 -9.36
C VAL A 101 -13.32 2.71 -10.03
N LEU A 102 -14.33 3.09 -9.28
CA LEU A 102 -15.44 3.91 -9.74
C LEU A 102 -15.62 5.11 -8.80
N PRO A 103 -16.06 6.26 -9.32
CA PRO A 103 -16.49 7.35 -8.45
C PRO A 103 -17.59 6.89 -7.49
N VAL A 104 -17.56 7.37 -6.25
CA VAL A 104 -18.63 7.08 -5.28
C VAL A 104 -19.97 7.60 -5.81
N GLY A 105 -21.00 6.75 -5.75
CA GLY A 105 -22.33 7.07 -6.25
C GLY A 105 -22.53 6.87 -7.76
N ALA A 106 -21.57 6.23 -8.44
CA ALA A 106 -21.73 5.83 -9.83
C ALA A 106 -22.99 4.97 -10.03
N ASP A 107 -23.78 5.29 -11.06
CA ASP A 107 -25.02 4.55 -11.36
C ASP A 107 -24.70 3.22 -12.07
N PRO A 108 -25.04 2.05 -11.49
CA PRO A 108 -24.84 0.77 -12.13
C PRO A 108 -25.63 0.57 -13.43
N LYS A 109 -26.60 1.43 -13.72
CA LYS A 109 -27.40 1.39 -14.95
C LYS A 109 -26.82 2.26 -16.07
N ASP A 110 -25.84 3.11 -15.75
CA ASP A 110 -25.19 3.95 -16.74
C ASP A 110 -24.30 3.09 -17.66
N LYS A 111 -24.75 2.88 -18.88
CA LYS A 111 -24.01 2.12 -19.90
C LYS A 111 -22.75 2.86 -20.42
N LYS A 112 -22.62 4.15 -20.11
CA LYS A 112 -21.47 4.97 -20.51
C LYS A 112 -20.44 5.12 -19.39
N LEU A 113 -20.72 4.54 -18.22
CA LEU A 113 -19.82 4.59 -17.08
C LEU A 113 -18.48 3.93 -17.43
N VAL A 114 -17.42 4.72 -17.36
CA VAL A 114 -16.04 4.28 -17.54
C VAL A 114 -15.38 4.25 -16.18
N PRO A 115 -14.80 3.13 -15.76
CA PRO A 115 -13.99 3.11 -14.54
C PRO A 115 -12.81 4.08 -14.63
N GLU A 116 -12.46 4.73 -13.52
CA GLU A 116 -11.21 5.50 -13.42
C GLU A 116 -9.99 4.59 -13.61
N PHE A 117 -10.13 3.35 -13.20
CA PHE A 117 -9.14 2.32 -13.37
C PHE A 117 -9.81 0.94 -13.46
N GLU A 118 -9.36 0.13 -14.39
CA GLU A 118 -9.68 -1.30 -14.44
C GLU A 118 -8.45 -2.08 -14.86
N SER A 119 -8.16 -3.15 -14.15
CA SER A 119 -7.03 -4.01 -14.43
C SER A 119 -7.33 -5.44 -13.98
N PHE A 120 -6.61 -6.40 -14.53
CA PHE A 120 -6.58 -7.77 -14.04
C PHE A 120 -5.14 -8.22 -13.81
N SER A 121 -4.97 -9.19 -12.95
CA SER A 121 -3.67 -9.81 -12.68
C SER A 121 -3.82 -11.28 -12.31
N LYS A 122 -2.74 -12.04 -12.56
CA LYS A 122 -2.56 -13.40 -12.04
C LYS A 122 -1.49 -13.31 -10.95
N VAL A 123 -1.90 -13.58 -9.74
CA VAL A 123 -1.02 -13.45 -8.57
C VAL A 123 -0.66 -14.83 -8.05
N THR A 124 0.61 -15.09 -7.82
CA THR A 124 1.08 -16.25 -7.07
C THR A 124 1.26 -15.83 -5.62
N LEU A 125 0.56 -16.49 -4.71
CA LEU A 125 0.67 -16.22 -3.28
C LEU A 125 1.97 -16.82 -2.76
N GLU A 126 2.76 -16.01 -2.10
CA GLU A 126 3.96 -16.50 -1.47
C GLU A 126 3.67 -17.15 -0.12
N ALA A 127 4.34 -18.26 0.16
CA ALA A 127 4.17 -19.01 1.40
C ALA A 127 4.44 -18.10 2.62
N GLY A 128 3.48 -18.06 3.55
CA GLY A 128 3.58 -17.30 4.79
C GLY A 128 3.27 -15.81 4.69
N THR A 129 3.00 -15.27 3.51
CA THR A 129 2.67 -13.84 3.34
C THR A 129 1.60 -13.66 2.27
N PRO A 130 0.32 -13.81 2.60
CA PRO A 130 -0.78 -13.66 1.63
C PRO A 130 -1.09 -12.20 1.30
N PHE A 131 -0.08 -11.35 1.25
CA PHE A 131 -0.20 -9.95 0.92
C PHE A 131 -0.24 -9.75 -0.59
N ILE A 132 -1.23 -9.02 -1.07
CA ILE A 132 -1.39 -8.66 -2.47
C ILE A 132 -1.49 -7.15 -2.54
N ALA A 133 -0.72 -6.56 -3.44
CA ALA A 133 -0.74 -5.13 -3.64
C ALA A 133 -0.96 -4.75 -5.11
N ARG A 134 -1.45 -3.54 -5.34
CA ARG A 134 -1.63 -2.97 -6.68
C ARG A 134 -1.44 -1.47 -6.65
N LEU A 135 -0.77 -0.93 -7.68
CA LEU A 135 -0.77 0.50 -7.97
C LEU A 135 -1.92 0.87 -8.91
N LEU A 136 -2.43 2.06 -8.69
CA LEU A 136 -3.35 2.70 -9.61
C LEU A 136 -3.06 4.20 -9.71
N LEU A 137 -3.56 4.81 -10.78
CA LEU A 137 -3.59 6.26 -10.94
C LEU A 137 -5.03 6.74 -10.74
N ALA A 138 -5.25 7.61 -9.76
CA ALA A 138 -6.56 8.22 -9.52
C ALA A 138 -6.41 9.71 -9.21
N PRO A 139 -7.36 10.57 -9.63
CA PRO A 139 -7.42 11.94 -9.14
C PRO A 139 -7.72 11.97 -7.63
N ALA A 140 -7.52 13.12 -6.99
CA ALA A 140 -8.00 13.29 -5.61
C ALA A 140 -9.52 13.16 -5.55
N GLY A 141 -10.04 12.51 -4.49
CA GLY A 141 -11.48 12.33 -4.31
C GLY A 141 -11.87 10.98 -3.73
N LYS A 142 -13.18 10.72 -3.68
CA LYS A 142 -13.72 9.48 -3.11
C LYS A 142 -14.09 8.49 -4.19
N PHE A 143 -13.64 7.26 -4.03
CA PHE A 143 -13.85 6.17 -4.96
C PHE A 143 -14.31 4.90 -4.26
N ASP A 144 -15.17 4.15 -4.94
CA ASP A 144 -15.47 2.76 -4.60
C ASP A 144 -14.52 1.85 -5.37
N VAL A 145 -13.70 1.09 -4.64
CA VAL A 145 -12.81 0.07 -5.18
C VAL A 145 -13.50 -1.27 -5.06
N PHE A 146 -13.68 -1.93 -6.18
CA PHE A 146 -14.18 -3.29 -6.26
C PHE A 146 -13.02 -4.20 -6.63
N VAL A 147 -12.80 -5.24 -5.85
CA VAL A 147 -11.81 -6.27 -6.12
C VAL A 147 -12.49 -7.60 -6.18
N GLY A 148 -12.37 -8.28 -7.30
CA GLY A 148 -12.84 -9.63 -7.47
C GLY A 148 -11.65 -10.58 -7.58
N ALA A 149 -11.73 -11.74 -6.96
CA ALA A 149 -10.71 -12.76 -7.02
C ALA A 149 -11.33 -14.15 -7.17
N HIS A 150 -10.66 -15.05 -7.85
CA HIS A 150 -10.94 -16.48 -7.79
C HIS A 150 -9.65 -17.29 -7.86
N GLU A 151 -9.71 -18.51 -7.31
CA GLU A 151 -8.59 -19.43 -7.37
C GLU A 151 -8.36 -19.92 -8.80
N LEU A 152 -7.10 -19.92 -9.25
CA LEU A 152 -6.71 -20.51 -10.53
C LEU A 152 -6.52 -22.02 -10.38
N VAL A 153 -7.51 -22.78 -10.83
CA VAL A 153 -7.46 -24.25 -10.84
C VAL A 153 -7.56 -24.74 -12.28
N GLU A 154 -6.55 -25.45 -12.74
CA GLU A 154 -6.49 -25.96 -14.11
C GLU A 154 -7.77 -26.72 -14.50
N GLY A 155 -8.38 -26.31 -15.60
CA GLY A 155 -9.59 -26.93 -16.14
C GLY A 155 -10.90 -26.74 -15.35
N LYS A 156 -10.89 -25.93 -14.24
CA LYS A 156 -12.03 -25.79 -13.32
C LYS A 156 -12.48 -24.36 -13.05
N ALA A 157 -12.17 -23.40 -13.91
CA ALA A 157 -12.47 -21.98 -13.71
C ALA A 157 -13.91 -21.68 -13.23
N SER A 158 -14.92 -22.34 -13.81
CA SER A 158 -16.33 -22.08 -13.50
C SER A 158 -16.80 -22.61 -12.13
N LYS A 159 -15.98 -23.38 -11.42
CA LYS A 159 -16.28 -23.96 -10.10
C LYS A 159 -15.31 -23.52 -9.02
N ALA A 160 -14.33 -22.69 -9.36
CA ALA A 160 -13.37 -22.19 -8.40
C ALA A 160 -14.05 -21.23 -7.41
N PRO A 161 -13.62 -21.21 -6.13
CA PRO A 161 -14.11 -20.25 -5.14
C PRO A 161 -13.90 -18.81 -5.61
N ILE A 162 -14.88 -17.95 -5.31
CA ILE A 162 -14.87 -16.52 -5.70
C ILE A 162 -14.96 -15.66 -4.45
N SER A 163 -14.23 -14.55 -4.48
CA SER A 163 -14.41 -13.47 -3.51
C SER A 163 -14.58 -12.14 -4.22
N VAL A 164 -15.44 -11.30 -3.65
CA VAL A 164 -15.56 -9.89 -4.02
C VAL A 164 -15.46 -9.04 -2.78
N LEU A 165 -14.66 -8.01 -2.86
CA LEU A 165 -14.51 -6.97 -1.84
C LEU A 165 -14.92 -5.64 -2.45
N LYS A 166 -15.70 -4.86 -1.71
CA LYS A 166 -15.93 -3.43 -1.97
C LYS A 166 -15.35 -2.62 -0.84
N GLN A 167 -14.54 -1.61 -1.16
CA GLN A 167 -13.98 -0.66 -0.21
C GLN A 167 -14.13 0.76 -0.76
N THR A 168 -14.70 1.66 0.03
CA THR A 168 -14.64 3.09 -0.29
C THR A 168 -13.33 3.66 0.24
N ILE A 169 -12.62 4.39 -0.61
CA ILE A 169 -11.36 5.06 -0.29
C ILE A 169 -11.49 6.56 -0.48
N ASP A 170 -10.65 7.31 0.21
CA ASP A 170 -10.44 8.74 -0.01
C ASP A 170 -9.00 8.94 -0.52
N VAL A 171 -8.88 9.34 -1.78
CA VAL A 171 -7.57 9.64 -2.39
C VAL A 171 -7.23 11.08 -2.04
N PRO A 172 -6.18 11.32 -1.23
CA PRO A 172 -5.85 12.65 -0.78
C PRO A 172 -5.32 13.52 -1.92
N ALA A 173 -5.50 14.84 -1.81
CA ALA A 173 -4.80 15.80 -2.65
C ALA A 173 -3.34 15.91 -2.21
N LEU A 174 -2.43 15.25 -2.93
CA LEU A 174 -1.00 15.23 -2.61
C LEU A 174 -0.26 16.51 -3.01
N THR A 175 -0.93 17.45 -3.69
CA THR A 175 -0.36 18.74 -4.11
C THR A 175 -1.26 19.91 -3.72
N GLY A 176 -0.66 21.06 -3.41
CA GLY A 176 -1.38 22.32 -3.18
C GLY A 176 -2.18 22.40 -1.88
N GLY A 177 -2.00 21.45 -0.99
CA GLY A 177 -2.70 21.36 0.27
C GLY A 177 -1.86 21.79 1.50
N GLU A 178 -2.31 21.35 2.66
CA GLU A 178 -1.57 21.49 3.90
C GLU A 178 -0.47 20.41 4.02
N LEU A 179 0.52 20.67 4.91
CA LEU A 179 1.51 19.66 5.29
C LEU A 179 0.79 18.36 5.68
N MET A 180 1.15 17.27 5.05
CA MET A 180 0.55 15.97 5.31
C MET A 180 1.57 14.84 5.21
N VAL A 181 1.25 13.71 5.83
CA VAL A 181 1.94 12.44 5.61
C VAL A 181 0.97 11.42 5.02
N SER A 182 1.44 10.66 4.08
CA SER A 182 0.71 9.51 3.51
C SER A 182 1.55 8.26 3.59
N GLY A 183 0.91 7.11 3.60
CA GLY A 183 1.62 5.85 3.66
C GLY A 183 2.32 5.61 4.99
N LEU A 184 1.76 6.09 6.11
CA LEU A 184 2.34 5.86 7.42
C LEU A 184 1.97 4.47 7.93
N TYR A 185 2.95 3.57 8.01
CA TYR A 185 2.75 2.20 8.49
C TYR A 185 4.05 1.56 8.99
N VAL A 186 3.88 0.55 9.83
CA VAL A 186 4.96 -0.37 10.22
C VAL A 186 5.06 -1.48 9.20
N PHE A 187 6.28 -1.87 8.84
CA PHE A 187 6.51 -2.93 7.87
C PHE A 187 7.65 -3.86 8.25
N ARG A 188 7.66 -5.06 7.67
CA ARG A 188 8.82 -5.93 7.56
C ARG A 188 9.38 -5.88 6.16
N ALA A 189 10.69 -5.84 6.05
CA ALA A 189 11.34 -5.97 4.76
C ALA A 189 11.48 -7.44 4.39
N ARG A 190 11.17 -7.75 3.13
CA ARG A 190 11.40 -9.05 2.52
C ARG A 190 12.23 -8.87 1.25
N LYS A 191 13.35 -9.56 1.16
CA LYS A 191 14.12 -9.58 -0.08
C LYS A 191 13.39 -10.39 -1.13
N TYR A 192 13.52 -9.97 -2.36
CA TYR A 192 13.02 -10.75 -3.50
C TYR A 192 13.96 -11.92 -3.79
N ASP A 193 13.38 -13.08 -4.10
CA ASP A 193 14.14 -14.27 -4.51
C ASP A 193 14.55 -14.18 -6.00
N ALA A 194 13.87 -13.35 -6.78
CA ALA A 194 14.15 -13.08 -8.19
C ALA A 194 13.82 -11.61 -8.53
N PRO A 195 14.35 -11.08 -9.64
CA PRO A 195 13.97 -9.76 -10.12
C PRO A 195 12.45 -9.66 -10.33
N LEU A 196 11.89 -8.51 -9.99
CA LEU A 196 10.45 -8.24 -10.16
C LEU A 196 10.04 -8.30 -11.62
N ALA A 197 8.97 -9.04 -11.90
CA ALA A 197 8.37 -9.11 -13.22
C ALA A 197 7.45 -7.90 -13.49
N ASP A 198 6.71 -7.45 -12.48
CA ASP A 198 5.81 -6.30 -12.56
C ASP A 198 5.88 -5.45 -11.27
N ILE A 199 6.44 -4.25 -11.38
CA ILE A 199 6.51 -3.29 -10.26
C ILE A 199 5.12 -2.83 -9.78
N MET A 200 4.10 -2.92 -10.63
CA MET A 200 2.72 -2.54 -10.28
C MET A 200 2.12 -3.47 -9.22
N GLU A 201 2.65 -4.68 -9.09
CA GLU A 201 2.25 -5.65 -8.06
C GLU A 201 3.06 -5.52 -6.76
N HIS A 202 4.10 -4.65 -6.76
CA HIS A 202 4.99 -4.44 -5.62
C HIS A 202 5.13 -2.96 -5.22
N PRO A 203 4.01 -2.25 -5.01
CA PRO A 203 4.01 -0.81 -4.81
C PRO A 203 4.67 -0.35 -3.51
N TYR A 204 4.87 -1.25 -2.58
CA TYR A 204 5.50 -0.95 -1.29
C TYR A 204 6.98 -1.35 -1.25
N GLY A 205 7.57 -1.65 -2.39
CA GLY A 205 8.93 -2.16 -2.48
C GLY A 205 9.95 -1.16 -3.01
N THR A 206 11.21 -1.58 -2.91
CA THR A 206 12.35 -1.07 -3.67
C THR A 206 12.75 -2.13 -4.70
N PRO A 207 13.72 -1.87 -5.59
CA PRO A 207 14.22 -2.92 -6.48
C PRO A 207 14.80 -4.14 -5.77
N GLU A 208 15.26 -4.02 -4.52
CA GLU A 208 15.92 -5.08 -3.76
C GLU A 208 15.05 -5.77 -2.72
N GLU A 209 14.07 -5.03 -2.16
CA GLU A 209 13.24 -5.55 -1.08
C GLU A 209 11.83 -4.99 -1.10
N GLU A 210 10.88 -5.80 -0.68
CA GLU A 210 9.50 -5.41 -0.47
C GLU A 210 9.26 -4.99 0.98
N SER A 211 8.50 -3.93 1.17
CA SER A 211 8.00 -3.50 2.48
C SER A 211 6.61 -4.08 2.70
N LEU A 212 6.51 -5.12 3.52
CA LEU A 212 5.24 -5.79 3.84
C LEU A 212 4.55 -5.06 4.99
N PRO A 213 3.48 -4.30 4.74
CA PRO A 213 2.75 -3.62 5.79
C PRO A 213 2.17 -4.58 6.83
N LEU A 214 2.28 -4.23 8.10
CA LEU A 214 1.74 -5.00 9.22
C LEU A 214 0.45 -4.35 9.72
N ALA A 215 -0.66 -5.07 9.69
CA ALA A 215 -1.95 -4.58 10.19
C ALA A 215 -1.94 -4.40 11.72
N ASN A 216 -1.36 -5.36 12.43
CA ASN A 216 -1.20 -5.35 13.90
C ASN A 216 0.27 -5.67 14.22
N PRO A 217 1.17 -4.67 14.16
CA PRO A 217 2.59 -4.91 14.26
C PRO A 217 2.97 -5.48 15.63
N THR A 218 3.41 -6.74 15.62
CA THR A 218 4.03 -7.40 16.76
C THR A 218 5.48 -7.71 16.40
N LEU A 219 6.42 -7.15 17.13
CA LEU A 219 7.86 -7.19 16.84
C LEU A 219 8.62 -7.78 18.03
N SER A 220 9.74 -8.43 17.77
CA SER A 220 10.68 -8.81 18.82
C SER A 220 11.61 -7.64 19.19
N LYS A 221 12.24 -7.70 20.36
CA LYS A 221 13.26 -6.70 20.77
C LYS A 221 14.44 -6.61 19.79
N THR A 222 14.72 -7.66 19.06
CA THR A 222 15.83 -7.74 18.11
C THR A 222 15.49 -7.20 16.72
N GLU A 223 14.19 -7.06 16.43
CA GLU A 223 13.72 -6.42 15.20
C GLU A 223 13.67 -4.89 15.39
N PRO A 224 14.20 -4.09 14.47
CA PRO A 224 13.93 -2.66 14.51
C PRO A 224 12.47 -2.41 14.12
N LEU A 225 11.83 -1.42 14.75
CA LEU A 225 10.58 -0.88 14.23
C LEU A 225 10.90 -0.14 12.94
N ARG A 226 10.43 -0.67 11.82
CA ARG A 226 10.56 -0.03 10.51
C ARG A 226 9.26 0.68 10.18
N ILE A 227 9.37 1.97 9.87
CA ILE A 227 8.23 2.85 9.59
C ILE A 227 8.39 3.39 8.19
N ASN A 228 7.37 3.27 7.36
CA ASN A 228 7.28 4.03 6.12
C ASN A 228 6.35 5.22 6.31
N GLY A 229 6.60 6.28 5.58
CA GLY A 229 5.76 7.46 5.48
C GLY A 229 6.36 8.45 4.49
N MET A 230 5.50 9.12 3.74
CA MET A 230 5.89 10.13 2.76
C MET A 230 5.27 11.47 3.10
N VAL A 231 6.10 12.51 3.14
CA VAL A 231 5.69 13.88 3.48
C VAL A 231 5.35 14.66 2.22
N PHE A 232 4.21 15.33 2.22
CA PHE A 232 3.74 16.14 1.10
C PHE A 232 3.47 17.58 1.53
N ASN A 233 3.53 18.49 0.57
CA ASN A 233 3.21 19.92 0.73
C ASN A 233 4.10 20.65 1.74
N ALA A 234 5.30 20.14 2.02
CA ALA A 234 6.31 20.88 2.76
C ALA A 234 6.91 21.99 1.89
N THR A 235 7.14 23.17 2.47
CA THR A 235 7.71 24.33 1.79
C THR A 235 9.20 24.50 2.07
N GLY A 236 9.74 23.75 3.02
CA GLY A 236 11.14 23.74 3.41
C GLY A 236 11.57 22.37 3.91
N ARG A 237 12.78 22.27 4.48
CA ARG A 237 13.22 21.05 5.15
C ARG A 237 12.26 20.68 6.27
N VAL A 238 12.04 19.39 6.46
CA VAL A 238 11.11 18.89 7.49
C VAL A 238 11.91 18.25 8.62
N GLY A 239 11.75 18.79 9.83
CA GLY A 239 12.22 18.16 11.06
C GLY A 239 11.32 16.99 11.41
N VAL A 240 11.91 15.85 11.79
CA VAL A 240 11.19 14.63 12.21
C VAL A 240 11.63 14.25 13.61
N GLU A 241 10.69 14.22 14.54
CA GLU A 241 10.92 13.79 15.93
C GLU A 241 10.08 12.55 16.21
N TYR A 242 10.67 11.58 16.90
CA TYR A 242 9.98 10.38 17.36
C TYR A 242 9.88 10.37 18.88
N VAL A 243 8.68 10.08 19.41
CA VAL A 243 8.43 9.92 20.83
C VAL A 243 7.62 8.65 21.06
N ALA A 244 8.16 7.70 21.82
CA ALA A 244 7.44 6.50 22.20
C ALA A 244 6.80 6.63 23.57
N TYR A 245 5.61 6.08 23.70
CA TYR A 245 4.84 5.96 24.94
C TYR A 245 4.46 4.50 25.16
N LYS A 246 4.54 4.04 26.39
CA LYS A 246 3.97 2.73 26.79
C LYS A 246 2.46 2.91 27.01
N GLU A 247 1.66 1.96 26.59
CA GLU A 247 0.20 2.04 26.79
C GLU A 247 -0.17 2.19 28.27
N GLY A 248 -1.10 3.10 28.55
CA GLY A 248 -1.51 3.43 29.91
C GLY A 248 -0.56 4.37 30.68
N VAL A 249 0.57 4.78 30.08
CA VAL A 249 1.54 5.71 30.70
C VAL A 249 1.55 7.03 29.93
N ALA A 250 1.32 8.14 30.64
CA ALA A 250 1.28 9.48 30.02
C ALA A 250 2.68 10.02 29.71
N GLU A 251 3.67 9.65 30.52
CA GLU A 251 5.04 10.11 30.34
C GLU A 251 5.72 9.42 29.14
N PRO A 252 6.52 10.16 28.36
CA PRO A 252 7.28 9.58 27.26
C PRO A 252 8.24 8.48 27.77
N PHE A 253 8.14 7.29 27.17
CA PHE A 253 9.08 6.21 27.44
C PHE A 253 10.47 6.52 26.85
N LYS A 254 10.50 7.03 25.61
CA LYS A 254 11.75 7.31 24.90
C LYS A 254 11.53 8.41 23.85
N LYS A 255 12.57 9.25 23.70
CA LYS A 255 12.64 10.23 22.61
C LYS A 255 13.91 10.00 21.81
N TRP A 256 13.83 10.18 20.51
CA TRP A 256 15.00 10.13 19.62
C TRP A 256 15.36 11.53 19.15
N ALA A 257 16.65 11.71 18.86
CA ALA A 257 17.13 12.96 18.29
C ALA A 257 16.38 13.27 16.99
N ALA A 258 16.03 14.53 16.82
CA ALA A 258 15.39 14.99 15.61
C ALA A 258 16.28 14.76 14.38
N ALA A 259 15.67 14.26 13.30
CA ALA A 259 16.29 14.17 12.00
C ALA A 259 15.70 15.23 11.07
N GLU A 260 16.40 15.55 9.99
CA GLU A 260 15.86 16.41 8.94
C GLU A 260 15.77 15.65 7.63
N ILE A 261 14.66 15.80 6.95
CA ILE A 261 14.45 15.28 5.60
C ILE A 261 14.35 16.42 4.59
N ASP A 262 14.84 16.17 3.40
CA ASP A 262 14.65 17.03 2.24
C ASP A 262 13.26 16.75 1.66
N PRO A 263 12.41 17.76 1.43
CA PRO A 263 11.09 17.58 0.84
C PRO A 263 11.12 16.83 -0.49
N ALA A 264 12.20 16.99 -1.27
CA ALA A 264 12.38 16.26 -2.52
C ALA A 264 12.54 14.74 -2.35
N ARG A 265 12.91 14.27 -1.15
CA ARG A 265 13.04 12.83 -0.82
C ARG A 265 11.80 12.25 -0.19
N GLN A 266 10.94 13.06 0.37
CA GLN A 266 9.63 12.75 0.96
C GLN A 266 9.59 11.66 2.05
N GLY A 267 10.50 10.70 2.07
CA GLY A 267 10.48 9.58 3.01
C GLY A 267 10.96 9.97 4.43
N ILE A 268 10.22 9.57 5.47
CA ILE A 268 10.67 9.71 6.85
C ILE A 268 11.75 8.66 7.18
N PRO A 269 12.63 8.89 8.19
CA PRO A 269 13.59 7.89 8.66
C PRO A 269 12.88 6.61 9.13
N ASP A 270 13.35 5.45 8.66
CA ASP A 270 12.57 4.20 8.70
C ASP A 270 12.87 3.28 9.86
N ARG A 271 13.88 3.56 10.70
CA ARG A 271 14.35 2.61 11.70
C ARG A 271 14.41 3.18 13.10
N VAL A 272 13.66 2.54 13.99
CA VAL A 272 13.67 2.84 15.43
C VAL A 272 14.08 1.58 16.19
N PRO A 273 15.23 1.60 16.91
CA PRO A 273 15.68 0.45 17.70
C PRO A 273 14.72 0.13 18.85
N LEU A 274 14.42 -1.17 19.05
CA LEU A 274 13.55 -1.66 20.13
C LEU A 274 14.29 -2.34 21.28
N THR A 275 15.62 -2.31 21.32
CA THR A 275 16.44 -3.01 22.31
C THR A 275 16.13 -2.68 23.77
N ASP A 276 15.71 -1.43 24.04
CA ASP A 276 15.39 -0.95 25.38
C ASP A 276 13.91 -1.14 25.76
N PHE A 277 13.09 -1.71 24.84
CA PHE A 277 11.66 -1.87 25.07
C PHE A 277 11.38 -3.16 25.85
N GLU A 278 10.57 -3.07 26.90
CA GLU A 278 9.99 -4.21 27.58
C GLU A 278 8.85 -4.80 26.73
N PRO A 279 8.48 -6.08 26.91
CA PRO A 279 7.26 -6.60 26.33
C PRO A 279 6.02 -5.76 26.69
N GLY A 280 5.18 -5.48 25.70
CA GLY A 280 3.98 -4.68 25.92
C GLY A 280 3.54 -3.91 24.67
N THR A 281 2.46 -3.15 24.83
CA THR A 281 1.89 -2.30 23.78
C THR A 281 2.47 -0.88 23.90
N TYR A 282 2.84 -0.34 22.76
CA TYR A 282 3.40 0.99 22.64
C TYR A 282 2.71 1.78 21.53
N ARG A 283 2.83 3.10 21.64
CA ARG A 283 2.49 4.06 20.62
C ARG A 283 3.72 4.93 20.34
N ILE A 284 4.09 5.06 19.07
CA ILE A 284 5.09 6.04 18.64
C ILE A 284 4.39 7.22 17.98
N GLU A 285 4.69 8.42 18.48
CA GLU A 285 4.31 9.67 17.83
C GLU A 285 5.43 10.17 16.95
N ILE A 286 5.06 10.63 15.77
CA ILE A 286 5.95 11.17 14.75
C ILE A 286 5.53 12.61 14.54
N LYS A 287 6.32 13.54 15.06
CA LYS A 287 6.08 14.97 14.88
C LYS A 287 6.90 15.47 13.71
N LEU A 288 6.22 16.02 12.74
CA LEU A 288 6.79 16.65 11.56
C LEU A 288 6.73 18.19 11.72
N THR A 289 7.81 18.88 11.39
CA THR A 289 7.86 20.35 11.42
C THR A 289 8.43 20.85 10.09
N ASP A 290 7.60 21.46 9.26
CA ASP A 290 8.05 22.15 8.05
C ASP A 290 8.76 23.45 8.44
N LYS A 291 10.06 23.53 8.21
CA LYS A 291 10.87 24.70 8.56
C LYS A 291 10.63 25.91 7.67
N GLY A 292 10.06 25.71 6.50
CA GLY A 292 9.70 26.81 5.59
C GLY A 292 8.45 27.55 6.05
N SER A 293 7.40 26.82 6.46
CA SER A 293 6.12 27.40 6.90
C SER A 293 5.92 27.40 8.42
N SER A 294 6.81 26.77 9.19
CA SER A 294 6.66 26.52 10.64
C SER A 294 5.41 25.68 11.01
N LYS A 295 4.74 25.08 10.04
CA LYS A 295 3.60 24.18 10.30
C LYS A 295 4.09 22.87 10.92
N THR A 296 3.28 22.32 11.82
CA THR A 296 3.54 21.02 12.46
C THR A 296 2.40 20.06 12.21
N LEU A 297 2.75 18.77 12.08
CA LEU A 297 1.83 17.65 12.01
C LEU A 297 2.30 16.57 12.99
N THR A 298 1.39 15.94 13.69
CA THR A 298 1.70 14.80 14.56
C THR A 298 0.83 13.62 14.17
N GLU A 299 1.48 12.52 13.85
CA GLU A 299 0.85 11.24 13.55
C GLU A 299 1.29 10.19 14.56
N SER A 300 0.55 9.09 14.65
CA SER A 300 0.93 8.03 15.58
C SER A 300 0.65 6.63 15.04
N ILE A 301 1.50 5.69 15.44
CA ILE A 301 1.36 4.26 15.14
C ILE A 301 1.41 3.47 16.45
N LYS A 302 0.52 2.48 16.59
CA LYS A 302 0.57 1.49 17.66
C LYS A 302 1.33 0.24 17.21
N PHE A 303 2.07 -0.36 18.13
CA PHE A 303 2.77 -1.64 17.91
C PHE A 303 2.92 -2.39 19.23
N VAL A 304 3.19 -3.68 19.13
CA VAL A 304 3.43 -4.56 20.28
C VAL A 304 4.87 -5.04 20.23
N VAL A 305 5.56 -5.00 21.38
CA VAL A 305 6.84 -5.68 21.56
C VAL A 305 6.55 -7.00 22.26
N GLY A 306 6.89 -8.09 21.59
CA GLY A 306 6.75 -9.44 22.13
C GLY A 306 7.86 -9.80 23.13
N SER A 307 7.65 -10.88 23.84
CA SER A 307 8.64 -11.48 24.75
C SER A 307 9.78 -12.16 24.00
#